data_67455d470740c4eda8bddc8e7d72924f
#
_entry.id   67455d470740c4eda8bddc8e7d72924f
#
_cell.length_a   1.000
_cell.length_b   1.000
_cell.length_c   1.000
_cell.angle_alpha   90.00
_cell.angle_beta   90.00
_cell.angle_gamma   90.00
#
_symmetry.space_group_name_H-M   'P 1'
#
loop_
_entity.id
_entity.type
_entity.pdbx_description
1 polymer ?
#
loop_
_entity_poly.entity_id
_entity_poly.type
_entity_poly.pdbx_seq_one_letter_code
_entity_poly.pdbx_strand_id
1 'polypeptide(L)'
;MSGEREDVVCGPLQQRLLWGFVGLAPVGAVLVVVGVVIGGGSTAGLVIAGAVVGVVGIGCVHPATARVRADAYGVHSSTVLRRRHVPWGDIADLEVYVQRGRSQDMNRVRVVQNNGRRWRLPLPVGVRDMRYGVEFDTKLAAMRALHRAYGTPRTERAPVISPRAAGHAGAGKPLAVCVLLLIAAAVSASFTPVVNETHQAWRAALPCTSWTPAADRDECLSAEPAVIERTTVGRPKQRSFLYFADDRPLHRLSVSRDGARGFRPGDAVELTFWRHQVRVVTGADYIWRDHFVGTQSPAVLAALFVLGAGYPGAVAANRRRGRRLAADEVLPSVLPFVAVIGGTALWLLPLCYFHPLDMFGSPAPAAWAVAGLLATLVMAAAAWRASTPGEVTKATAGTRAGAAAETVDGSAASDDVFLPARFLEATDYNPHRFGTHIVLGGGRPPAVVPHAGPGRFAAKDIPVARLTVGDVRRLRGGDDETVPRAWHVATLDDAGTPVHLAAAPADLARILRELSAARQPDPQGS
;
A
#
# COMPACT_ATOMS: atom_id res chain seq x y z
N MET A 1 -49.53 -22.07 -15.05
CA MET A 1 -49.09 -20.72 -14.71
C MET A 1 -47.56 -20.76 -14.61
N SER A 2 -46.89 -20.36 -15.68
CA SER A 2 -45.43 -20.33 -15.79
C SER A 2 -44.96 -19.13 -14.98
N GLY A 3 -44.52 -19.36 -13.75
CA GLY A 3 -43.85 -18.31 -12.95
C GLY A 3 -42.56 -17.91 -13.64
N GLU A 4 -42.57 -16.76 -14.29
CA GLU A 4 -41.34 -16.08 -14.74
C GLU A 4 -40.41 -15.98 -13.53
N ARG A 5 -39.31 -16.73 -13.57
CA ARG A 5 -38.28 -16.65 -12.56
C ARG A 5 -37.67 -15.25 -12.69
N GLU A 6 -38.01 -14.38 -11.75
CA GLU A 6 -37.47 -13.01 -11.67
C GLU A 6 -35.97 -13.05 -11.29
N ASP A 7 -35.13 -13.33 -12.29
CA ASP A 7 -33.70 -13.28 -12.13
C ASP A 7 -33.22 -11.83 -12.23
N VAL A 8 -32.61 -11.29 -11.19
CA VAL A 8 -32.02 -9.95 -11.20
C VAL A 8 -30.59 -10.03 -11.72
N VAL A 9 -30.34 -9.51 -12.93
CA VAL A 9 -28.99 -9.46 -13.51
C VAL A 9 -28.44 -8.04 -13.47
N CYS A 10 -27.27 -7.88 -12.85
CA CYS A 10 -26.51 -6.63 -12.78
C CYS A 10 -25.26 -6.73 -13.66
N GLY A 11 -25.17 -5.86 -14.67
CA GLY A 11 -24.00 -5.68 -15.53
C GLY A 11 -23.30 -4.33 -15.29
N PRO A 12 -22.09 -4.12 -15.82
CA PRO A 12 -21.38 -2.85 -15.70
C PRO A 12 -22.09 -1.73 -16.50
N LEU A 13 -22.17 -0.53 -15.90
CA LEU A 13 -22.89 0.63 -16.46
C LEU A 13 -22.39 1.09 -17.84
N GLN A 14 -21.09 0.94 -18.10
CA GLN A 14 -20.43 1.39 -19.34
C GLN A 14 -19.65 0.24 -19.99
N GLN A 15 -20.32 -0.88 -20.21
CA GLN A 15 -19.68 -2.10 -20.71
C GLN A 15 -18.89 -1.87 -22.02
N ARG A 16 -19.46 -1.12 -22.97
CA ARG A 16 -18.81 -0.84 -24.27
C ARG A 16 -17.50 -0.06 -24.10
N LEU A 17 -17.51 0.97 -23.24
CA LEU A 17 -16.34 1.80 -22.97
C LEU A 17 -15.24 1.00 -22.24
N LEU A 18 -15.62 0.16 -21.29
CA LEU A 18 -14.67 -0.72 -20.60
C LEU A 18 -14.01 -1.72 -21.55
N TRP A 19 -14.77 -2.31 -22.48
CA TRP A 19 -14.21 -3.19 -23.52
C TRP A 19 -13.34 -2.44 -24.52
N GLY A 20 -13.65 -1.16 -24.81
CA GLY A 20 -12.76 -0.29 -25.59
C GLY A 20 -11.39 -0.14 -24.93
N PHE A 21 -11.34 0.13 -23.61
CA PHE A 21 -10.07 0.18 -22.87
C PHE A 21 -9.35 -1.17 -22.81
N VAL A 22 -10.08 -2.27 -22.68
CA VAL A 22 -9.48 -3.62 -22.76
C VAL A 22 -8.83 -3.86 -24.11
N GLY A 23 -9.47 -3.41 -25.22
CA GLY A 23 -8.93 -3.49 -26.57
C GLY A 23 -7.65 -2.66 -26.78
N LEU A 24 -7.37 -1.66 -25.92
CA LEU A 24 -6.11 -0.91 -25.94
C LEU A 24 -4.94 -1.66 -25.30
N ALA A 25 -5.18 -2.72 -24.51
CA ALA A 25 -4.09 -3.47 -23.87
C ALA A 25 -3.11 -4.10 -24.89
N PRO A 26 -3.54 -4.78 -25.97
CA PRO A 26 -2.64 -5.29 -27.00
C PRO A 26 -1.93 -4.16 -27.76
N VAL A 27 -2.57 -3.01 -27.98
CA VAL A 27 -1.92 -1.84 -28.59
C VAL A 27 -0.79 -1.34 -27.68
N GLY A 28 -1.01 -1.28 -26.37
CA GLY A 28 0.03 -0.95 -25.40
C GLY A 28 1.20 -1.95 -25.45
N ALA A 29 0.93 -3.24 -25.56
CA ALA A 29 1.96 -4.27 -25.70
C ALA A 29 2.78 -4.10 -27.01
N VAL A 30 2.12 -3.82 -28.13
CA VAL A 30 2.80 -3.55 -29.43
C VAL A 30 3.68 -2.31 -29.32
N LEU A 31 3.20 -1.22 -28.71
CA LEU A 31 4.01 -0.01 -28.52
C LEU A 31 5.26 -0.27 -27.66
N VAL A 32 5.16 -1.10 -26.63
CA VAL A 32 6.32 -1.52 -25.82
C VAL A 32 7.32 -2.29 -26.68
N VAL A 33 6.85 -3.30 -27.44
CA VAL A 33 7.72 -4.12 -28.29
C VAL A 33 8.38 -3.27 -29.37
N VAL A 34 7.63 -2.43 -30.07
CA VAL A 34 8.15 -1.51 -31.09
C VAL A 34 9.18 -0.55 -30.48
N GLY A 35 8.89 0.04 -29.31
CA GLY A 35 9.81 0.93 -28.63
C GLY A 35 11.11 0.24 -28.20
N VAL A 36 11.06 -1.03 -27.82
CA VAL A 36 12.25 -1.84 -27.47
C VAL A 36 13.05 -2.23 -28.72
N VAL A 37 12.38 -2.63 -29.81
CA VAL A 37 13.03 -3.12 -31.05
C VAL A 37 13.69 -1.98 -31.84
N ILE A 38 13.06 -0.80 -31.90
CA ILE A 38 13.59 0.36 -32.67
C ILE A 38 14.80 1.01 -31.96
N GLY A 39 14.97 0.82 -30.67
CA GLY A 39 16.20 1.07 -29.90
C GLY A 39 16.84 2.44 -30.08
N GLY A 40 16.15 3.54 -29.79
CA GLY A 40 16.74 4.89 -29.78
C GLY A 40 16.28 5.71 -28.59
N GLY A 41 17.06 6.68 -28.12
CA GLY A 41 16.76 7.48 -26.92
C GLY A 41 15.40 8.20 -26.93
N SER A 42 14.76 8.37 -28.10
CA SER A 42 13.39 8.91 -28.23
C SER A 42 12.29 7.88 -27.98
N THR A 43 12.61 6.58 -27.94
CA THR A 43 11.64 5.48 -27.85
C THR A 43 11.25 5.14 -26.40
N ALA A 44 11.98 5.63 -25.40
CA ALA A 44 11.62 5.47 -23.98
C ALA A 44 10.19 6.00 -23.68
N GLY A 45 9.79 7.09 -24.34
CA GLY A 45 8.42 7.63 -24.26
C GLY A 45 7.37 6.66 -24.78
N LEU A 46 7.63 5.94 -25.86
CA LEU A 46 6.73 4.93 -26.43
C LEU A 46 6.58 3.73 -25.51
N VAL A 47 7.68 3.26 -24.92
CA VAL A 47 7.67 2.15 -23.97
C VAL A 47 6.85 2.50 -22.72
N ILE A 48 7.06 3.70 -22.15
CA ILE A 48 6.31 4.17 -20.98
C ILE A 48 4.82 4.33 -21.34
N ALA A 49 4.50 4.99 -22.45
CA ALA A 49 3.13 5.17 -22.91
C ALA A 49 2.45 3.83 -23.16
N GLY A 50 3.13 2.90 -23.85
CA GLY A 50 2.64 1.54 -24.09
C GLY A 50 2.40 0.75 -22.81
N ALA A 51 3.33 0.83 -21.84
CA ALA A 51 3.18 0.19 -20.55
C ALA A 51 1.96 0.76 -19.77
N VAL A 52 1.78 2.08 -19.74
CA VAL A 52 0.64 2.72 -19.09
C VAL A 52 -0.68 2.30 -19.74
N VAL A 53 -0.76 2.32 -21.08
CA VAL A 53 -1.95 1.89 -21.83
C VAL A 53 -2.24 0.42 -21.57
N GLY A 54 -1.23 -0.44 -21.58
CA GLY A 54 -1.36 -1.86 -21.27
C GLY A 54 -1.89 -2.11 -19.84
N VAL A 55 -1.33 -1.44 -18.86
CA VAL A 55 -1.78 -1.55 -17.45
C VAL A 55 -3.21 -1.07 -17.27
N VAL A 56 -3.60 0.04 -17.91
CA VAL A 56 -4.98 0.56 -17.88
C VAL A 56 -5.92 -0.44 -18.53
N GLY A 57 -5.58 -0.97 -19.70
CA GLY A 57 -6.39 -1.95 -20.41
C GLY A 57 -6.59 -3.24 -19.60
N ILE A 58 -5.51 -3.81 -19.04
CA ILE A 58 -5.57 -4.98 -18.15
C ILE A 58 -6.40 -4.68 -16.90
N GLY A 59 -6.25 -3.50 -16.30
CA GLY A 59 -7.02 -3.05 -15.13
C GLY A 59 -8.53 -2.99 -15.41
N CYS A 60 -8.94 -2.66 -16.63
CA CYS A 60 -10.33 -2.60 -17.07
C CYS A 60 -10.98 -3.97 -17.32
N VAL A 61 -10.20 -5.05 -17.47
CA VAL A 61 -10.74 -6.43 -17.68
C VAL A 61 -11.61 -6.86 -16.49
N HIS A 62 -11.16 -6.58 -15.27
CA HIS A 62 -11.89 -6.99 -14.06
C HIS A 62 -13.28 -6.33 -13.94
N PRO A 63 -13.46 -5.00 -14.08
CA PRO A 63 -14.79 -4.38 -14.07
C PRO A 63 -15.61 -4.69 -15.33
N ALA A 64 -14.99 -4.87 -16.51
CA ALA A 64 -15.70 -5.18 -17.75
C ALA A 64 -16.39 -6.55 -17.72
N THR A 65 -15.80 -7.51 -17.00
CA THR A 65 -16.30 -8.89 -16.89
C THR A 65 -17.12 -9.15 -15.63
N ALA A 66 -17.26 -8.14 -14.76
CA ALA A 66 -18.03 -8.27 -13.53
C ALA A 66 -19.52 -8.44 -13.83
N ARG A 67 -20.12 -9.51 -13.31
CA ARG A 67 -21.57 -9.79 -13.37
C ARG A 67 -22.05 -10.24 -12.02
N VAL A 68 -23.22 -9.76 -11.61
CA VAL A 68 -23.91 -10.23 -10.42
C VAL A 68 -25.31 -10.66 -10.84
N ARG A 69 -25.70 -11.86 -10.46
CA ARG A 69 -27.02 -12.44 -10.67
C ARG A 69 -27.58 -12.84 -9.33
N ALA A 70 -28.79 -12.45 -9.06
CA ALA A 70 -29.56 -12.92 -7.91
C ALA A 70 -30.76 -13.71 -8.41
N ASP A 71 -30.89 -14.94 -7.96
CA ASP A 71 -31.96 -15.87 -8.33
C ASP A 71 -32.55 -16.53 -7.07
N ALA A 72 -33.45 -17.50 -7.23
CA ALA A 72 -34.08 -18.22 -6.11
C ALA A 72 -33.08 -18.95 -5.17
N TYR A 73 -31.88 -19.26 -5.65
CA TYR A 73 -30.87 -20.01 -4.88
C TYR A 73 -29.91 -19.12 -4.10
N GLY A 74 -29.74 -17.86 -4.51
CA GLY A 74 -28.81 -16.95 -3.85
C GLY A 74 -28.23 -15.86 -4.74
N VAL A 75 -27.11 -15.28 -4.28
CA VAL A 75 -26.38 -14.25 -5.00
C VAL A 75 -25.13 -14.84 -5.63
N HIS A 76 -25.07 -14.78 -6.96
CA HIS A 76 -23.96 -15.22 -7.78
C HIS A 76 -23.15 -14.01 -8.25
N SER A 77 -21.86 -14.00 -8.03
CA SER A 77 -20.96 -13.00 -8.60
C SER A 77 -19.87 -13.68 -9.41
N SER A 78 -19.71 -13.25 -10.64
CA SER A 78 -18.66 -13.71 -11.54
C SER A 78 -17.79 -12.55 -11.99
N THR A 79 -16.48 -12.75 -11.93
CA THR A 79 -15.44 -11.89 -12.47
C THR A 79 -14.40 -12.81 -13.14
N VAL A 80 -13.52 -12.29 -13.99
CA VAL A 80 -12.46 -13.10 -14.65
C VAL A 80 -11.69 -13.98 -13.66
N LEU A 81 -11.38 -13.43 -12.48
CA LEU A 81 -10.50 -14.11 -11.51
C LEU A 81 -11.25 -14.91 -10.45
N ARG A 82 -12.56 -14.74 -10.31
CA ARG A 82 -13.31 -15.34 -9.21
C ARG A 82 -14.79 -15.47 -9.48
N ARG A 83 -15.29 -16.68 -9.28
CA ARG A 83 -16.73 -16.96 -9.20
C ARG A 83 -17.09 -17.22 -7.73
N ARG A 84 -18.17 -16.65 -7.28
CA ARG A 84 -18.66 -16.83 -5.91
C ARG A 84 -20.18 -16.93 -5.92
N HIS A 85 -20.67 -17.90 -5.16
CA HIS A 85 -22.07 -18.09 -4.85
C HIS A 85 -22.28 -18.02 -3.35
N VAL A 86 -23.34 -17.35 -2.92
CA VAL A 86 -23.77 -17.30 -1.51
C VAL A 86 -25.28 -17.57 -1.49
N PRO A 87 -25.71 -18.67 -0.89
CA PRO A 87 -27.12 -18.99 -0.77
C PRO A 87 -27.83 -18.00 0.16
N TRP A 88 -29.13 -17.78 -0.05
CA TRP A 88 -29.89 -16.83 0.75
C TRP A 88 -29.90 -17.16 2.25
N GLY A 89 -29.89 -18.45 2.61
CA GLY A 89 -29.83 -18.88 4.01
C GLY A 89 -28.57 -18.43 4.77
N ASP A 90 -27.45 -18.13 4.05
CA ASP A 90 -26.22 -17.64 4.64
C ASP A 90 -26.15 -16.10 4.70
N ILE A 91 -27.11 -15.41 4.09
CA ILE A 91 -27.16 -13.94 4.01
C ILE A 91 -28.00 -13.39 5.15
N ALA A 92 -27.38 -12.60 6.01
CA ALA A 92 -28.07 -11.90 7.09
C ALA A 92 -28.75 -10.61 6.60
N ASP A 93 -28.06 -9.82 5.74
CA ASP A 93 -28.58 -8.55 5.24
C ASP A 93 -27.86 -8.09 3.96
N LEU A 94 -28.51 -7.19 3.19
CA LEU A 94 -27.98 -6.47 2.03
C LEU A 94 -27.80 -4.99 2.38
N GLU A 95 -26.60 -4.62 2.82
CA GLU A 95 -26.27 -3.26 3.21
C GLU A 95 -25.85 -2.40 2.00
N VAL A 96 -26.27 -1.15 1.97
CA VAL A 96 -25.76 -0.14 1.04
C VAL A 96 -24.66 0.66 1.75
N TYR A 97 -23.53 0.85 1.11
CA TYR A 97 -22.47 1.73 1.60
C TYR A 97 -22.03 2.72 0.52
N VAL A 98 -21.72 3.93 0.99
CA VAL A 98 -21.22 5.00 0.11
C VAL A 98 -19.71 4.86 -0.03
N GLN A 99 -19.24 4.71 -1.26
CA GLN A 99 -17.82 4.81 -1.57
C GLN A 99 -17.54 6.24 -2.05
N ARG A 100 -16.85 7.03 -1.23
CA ARG A 100 -16.40 8.37 -1.61
C ARG A 100 -15.41 8.29 -2.76
N GLY A 101 -15.75 8.92 -3.88
CA GLY A 101 -14.88 9.09 -5.04
C GLY A 101 -14.28 10.50 -5.08
N ARG A 102 -13.30 10.73 -5.92
CA ARG A 102 -12.67 12.06 -6.07
C ARG A 102 -13.61 13.10 -6.70
N SER A 103 -14.55 12.68 -7.53
CA SER A 103 -15.51 13.54 -8.23
C SER A 103 -16.96 13.25 -7.88
N GLN A 104 -17.31 12.04 -7.49
CA GLN A 104 -18.68 11.64 -7.20
C GLN A 104 -18.72 10.50 -6.18
N ASP A 105 -19.72 10.54 -5.29
CA ASP A 105 -20.02 9.48 -4.35
C ASP A 105 -20.81 8.36 -5.03
N MET A 106 -20.36 7.11 -4.83
CA MET A 106 -20.96 5.92 -5.43
C MET A 106 -21.61 5.04 -4.37
N ASN A 107 -22.88 4.70 -4.55
CA ASN A 107 -23.58 3.71 -3.75
C ASN A 107 -23.22 2.31 -4.23
N ARG A 108 -22.88 1.42 -3.31
CA ARG A 108 -22.55 0.02 -3.58
C ARG A 108 -23.23 -0.91 -2.60
N VAL A 109 -23.50 -2.12 -3.03
CA VAL A 109 -24.11 -3.16 -2.19
C VAL A 109 -23.04 -4.05 -1.57
N ARG A 110 -23.29 -4.44 -0.33
CA ARG A 110 -22.51 -5.36 0.45
C ARG A 110 -23.43 -6.45 1.00
N VAL A 111 -23.03 -7.70 0.84
CA VAL A 111 -23.69 -8.85 1.45
C VAL A 111 -23.08 -9.05 2.84
N VAL A 112 -23.92 -9.08 3.86
CA VAL A 112 -23.55 -9.45 5.22
C VAL A 112 -23.99 -10.90 5.45
N GLN A 113 -23.04 -11.77 5.76
CA GLN A 113 -23.31 -13.19 6.04
C GLN A 113 -23.63 -13.42 7.51
N ASN A 114 -24.33 -14.51 7.82
CA ASN A 114 -24.69 -14.89 9.20
C ASN A 114 -23.48 -15.08 10.13
N ASN A 115 -22.31 -15.42 9.55
CA ASN A 115 -21.04 -15.53 10.28
C ASN A 115 -20.33 -14.18 10.48
N GLY A 116 -21.00 -13.05 10.23
CA GLY A 116 -20.46 -11.70 10.35
C GLY A 116 -19.50 -11.29 9.20
N ARG A 117 -19.21 -12.18 8.25
CA ARG A 117 -18.39 -11.82 7.08
C ARG A 117 -19.15 -10.87 6.17
N ARG A 118 -18.44 -9.84 5.69
CA ARG A 118 -18.97 -8.85 4.75
C ARG A 118 -18.33 -9.01 3.40
N TRP A 119 -19.15 -9.19 2.39
CA TRP A 119 -18.68 -9.34 1.03
C TRP A 119 -19.19 -8.19 0.16
N ARG A 120 -18.28 -7.43 -0.45
CA ARG A 120 -18.62 -6.34 -1.36
C ARG A 120 -18.98 -6.91 -2.72
N LEU A 121 -20.19 -6.64 -3.17
CA LEU A 121 -20.58 -6.95 -4.54
C LEU A 121 -19.89 -5.98 -5.50
N PRO A 122 -19.40 -6.48 -6.67
CA PRO A 122 -18.89 -5.58 -7.70
C PRO A 122 -19.99 -4.72 -8.30
N LEU A 123 -21.23 -5.21 -8.30
CA LEU A 123 -22.44 -4.58 -8.84
C LEU A 123 -23.64 -4.89 -7.90
N PRO A 124 -24.74 -4.11 -7.94
CA PRO A 124 -24.93 -2.86 -8.68
C PRO A 124 -24.14 -1.68 -8.11
N VAL A 125 -23.88 -0.67 -8.95
CA VAL A 125 -23.26 0.61 -8.57
C VAL A 125 -24.23 1.72 -8.95
N GLY A 126 -24.56 2.60 -7.99
CA GLY A 126 -25.39 3.78 -8.21
C GLY A 126 -24.60 5.06 -8.00
N VAL A 127 -24.86 6.08 -8.78
CA VAL A 127 -24.34 7.44 -8.59
C VAL A 127 -25.49 8.30 -8.09
N ARG A 128 -25.27 9.10 -7.03
CA ARG A 128 -26.34 9.74 -6.25
C ARG A 128 -27.21 10.71 -7.04
N ASP A 129 -26.73 11.27 -8.15
CA ASP A 129 -27.40 12.37 -8.88
C ASP A 129 -27.76 12.07 -10.34
N MET A 130 -27.75 10.80 -10.82
CA MET A 130 -28.01 10.51 -12.22
C MET A 130 -29.04 9.38 -12.42
N ARG A 131 -29.53 9.23 -13.66
CA ARG A 131 -30.41 8.11 -14.11
C ARG A 131 -30.01 6.75 -13.57
N TYR A 132 -28.74 6.55 -13.29
CA TYR A 132 -28.17 5.33 -12.69
C TYR A 132 -28.55 5.11 -11.21
N GLY A 133 -29.03 6.12 -10.51
CA GLY A 133 -29.56 5.99 -9.16
C GLY A 133 -30.86 5.20 -9.13
N VAL A 134 -31.77 5.48 -10.04
CA VAL A 134 -33.07 4.80 -10.16
C VAL A 134 -32.88 3.31 -10.49
N GLU A 135 -31.99 2.99 -11.43
CA GLU A 135 -31.67 1.61 -11.80
C GLU A 135 -31.02 0.83 -10.63
N PHE A 136 -30.16 1.50 -9.86
CA PHE A 136 -29.56 0.93 -8.66
C PHE A 136 -30.62 0.58 -7.60
N ASP A 137 -31.51 1.52 -7.29
CA ASP A 137 -32.55 1.34 -6.28
C ASP A 137 -33.55 0.25 -6.68
N THR A 138 -33.90 0.19 -7.97
CA THR A 138 -34.78 -0.86 -8.50
C THR A 138 -34.14 -2.24 -8.37
N LYS A 139 -32.88 -2.39 -8.75
CA LYS A 139 -32.15 -3.66 -8.63
C LYS A 139 -31.95 -4.08 -7.18
N LEU A 140 -31.65 -3.12 -6.30
CA LEU A 140 -31.51 -3.37 -4.88
C LEU A 140 -32.84 -3.81 -4.26
N ALA A 141 -33.95 -3.15 -4.63
CA ALA A 141 -35.28 -3.50 -4.14
C ALA A 141 -35.66 -4.93 -4.58
N ALA A 142 -35.37 -5.29 -5.84
CA ALA A 142 -35.61 -6.64 -6.35
C ALA A 142 -34.74 -7.69 -5.62
N MET A 143 -33.44 -7.42 -5.39
CA MET A 143 -32.57 -8.31 -4.60
C MET A 143 -33.06 -8.48 -3.16
N ARG A 144 -33.56 -7.42 -2.54
CA ARG A 144 -34.17 -7.49 -1.19
C ARG A 144 -35.49 -8.25 -1.18
N ALA A 145 -36.27 -8.16 -2.26
CA ALA A 145 -37.48 -8.95 -2.41
C ALA A 145 -37.16 -10.45 -2.50
N LEU A 146 -36.17 -10.84 -3.29
CA LEU A 146 -35.68 -12.22 -3.35
C LEU A 146 -35.15 -12.70 -2.00
N HIS A 147 -34.40 -11.86 -1.28
CA HIS A 147 -33.88 -12.21 0.05
C HIS A 147 -35.03 -12.45 1.05
N ARG A 148 -36.11 -11.67 0.97
CA ARG A 148 -37.30 -11.89 1.83
C ARG A 148 -38.09 -13.14 1.44
N ALA A 149 -38.10 -13.48 0.13
CA ALA A 149 -38.83 -14.65 -0.35
C ALA A 149 -38.11 -15.98 -0.07
N TYR A 150 -36.77 -16.00 -0.18
CA TYR A 150 -35.97 -17.23 -0.13
C TYR A 150 -34.96 -17.29 1.03
N GLY A 151 -34.83 -16.24 1.82
CA GLY A 151 -33.93 -16.15 2.96
C GLY A 151 -34.62 -15.81 4.26
N THR A 152 -33.85 -15.70 5.33
CA THR A 152 -34.29 -15.25 6.64
C THR A 152 -33.55 -13.98 7.03
N PRO A 153 -34.04 -12.80 6.58
CA PRO A 153 -33.40 -11.53 6.97
C PRO A 153 -33.40 -11.36 8.49
N ARG A 154 -32.23 -11.10 9.06
CA ARG A 154 -32.11 -10.81 10.50
C ARG A 154 -32.56 -9.38 10.75
N THR A 155 -33.41 -9.22 11.77
CA THR A 155 -33.85 -7.92 12.30
C THR A 155 -32.77 -7.25 13.15
N GLU A 156 -31.86 -8.01 13.74
CA GLU A 156 -30.72 -7.49 14.48
C GLU A 156 -29.56 -7.13 13.53
N ARG A 157 -29.03 -5.92 13.71
CA ARG A 157 -27.87 -5.48 12.95
C ARG A 157 -26.69 -6.42 13.22
N ALA A 158 -26.19 -7.07 12.18
CA ALA A 158 -24.98 -7.87 12.28
C ALA A 158 -23.80 -7.00 12.77
N PRO A 159 -22.94 -7.53 13.65
CA PRO A 159 -21.83 -6.77 14.22
C PRO A 159 -20.98 -6.13 13.12
N VAL A 160 -20.68 -4.84 13.30
CA VAL A 160 -19.87 -4.06 12.34
C VAL A 160 -18.45 -4.59 12.36
N ILE A 161 -18.07 -5.37 11.35
CA ILE A 161 -16.67 -5.81 11.21
C ILE A 161 -15.85 -4.63 10.68
N SER A 162 -14.96 -4.11 11.52
CA SER A 162 -14.02 -3.05 11.21
C SER A 162 -13.16 -3.39 9.96
N PRO A 163 -12.75 -2.42 9.14
CA PRO A 163 -11.78 -2.62 8.07
C PRO A 163 -10.42 -3.14 8.55
N ARG A 164 -10.17 -3.11 9.88
CA ARG A 164 -8.98 -3.66 10.54
C ARG A 164 -9.03 -5.19 10.70
N ALA A 165 -10.22 -5.80 10.63
CA ALA A 165 -10.42 -7.23 10.88
C ALA A 165 -9.83 -8.10 9.75
N ALA A 166 -9.33 -9.28 10.11
CA ALA A 166 -8.68 -10.23 9.22
C ALA A 166 -9.60 -10.68 8.07
N GLY A 167 -10.91 -10.84 8.33
CA GLY A 167 -11.90 -11.26 7.34
C GLY A 167 -12.26 -10.20 6.30
N HIS A 168 -11.88 -8.93 6.50
CA HIS A 168 -12.36 -7.82 5.68
C HIS A 168 -11.58 -7.61 4.37
N ALA A 169 -10.32 -7.96 4.30
CA ALA A 169 -9.45 -7.55 3.19
C ALA A 169 -8.76 -8.72 2.49
N GLY A 170 -9.06 -8.91 1.20
CA GLY A 170 -8.36 -9.87 0.35
C GLY A 170 -6.90 -9.46 0.06
N ALA A 171 -5.98 -10.44 0.01
CA ALA A 171 -4.58 -10.21 -0.32
C ALA A 171 -4.32 -9.96 -1.83
N GLY A 172 -5.31 -10.18 -2.70
CA GLY A 172 -5.11 -10.15 -4.15
C GLY A 172 -4.72 -8.79 -4.72
N LYS A 173 -5.41 -7.71 -4.30
CA LYS A 173 -5.10 -6.36 -4.79
C LYS A 173 -3.68 -5.89 -4.45
N PRO A 174 -3.22 -5.93 -3.18
CA PRO A 174 -1.85 -5.53 -2.87
C PRO A 174 -0.82 -6.45 -3.52
N LEU A 175 -1.10 -7.74 -3.68
CA LEU A 175 -0.21 -8.64 -4.40
C LEU A 175 -0.09 -8.25 -5.88
N ALA A 176 -1.19 -7.93 -6.55
CA ALA A 176 -1.17 -7.48 -7.94
C ALA A 176 -0.34 -6.19 -8.12
N VAL A 177 -0.51 -5.21 -7.22
CA VAL A 177 0.31 -3.99 -7.23
C VAL A 177 1.79 -4.30 -7.01
N CYS A 178 2.12 -5.18 -6.06
CA CYS A 178 3.49 -5.63 -5.82
C CYS A 178 4.11 -6.24 -7.08
N VAL A 179 3.41 -7.16 -7.73
CA VAL A 179 3.87 -7.82 -8.97
C VAL A 179 4.06 -6.81 -10.11
N LEU A 180 3.12 -5.89 -10.30
CA LEU A 180 3.25 -4.84 -11.33
C LEU A 180 4.48 -3.95 -11.10
N LEU A 181 4.74 -3.56 -9.87
CA LEU A 181 5.93 -2.76 -9.54
C LEU A 181 7.23 -3.56 -9.74
N LEU A 182 7.24 -4.85 -9.44
CA LEU A 182 8.40 -5.71 -9.72
C LEU A 182 8.63 -5.90 -11.22
N ILE A 183 7.57 -6.02 -12.02
CA ILE A 183 7.69 -6.04 -13.49
C ILE A 183 8.26 -4.70 -13.99
N ALA A 184 7.76 -3.57 -13.50
CA ALA A 184 8.29 -2.26 -13.85
C ALA A 184 9.77 -2.11 -13.46
N ALA A 185 10.17 -2.65 -12.31
CA ALA A 185 11.56 -2.69 -11.88
C ALA A 185 12.44 -3.51 -12.85
N ALA A 186 11.99 -4.71 -13.24
CA ALA A 186 12.71 -5.57 -14.18
C ALA A 186 12.86 -4.89 -15.56
N VAL A 187 11.78 -4.28 -16.07
CA VAL A 187 11.81 -3.52 -17.32
C VAL A 187 12.76 -2.34 -17.20
N SER A 188 12.72 -1.57 -16.11
CA SER A 188 13.66 -0.45 -15.92
C SER A 188 15.12 -0.91 -15.86
N ALA A 189 15.39 -2.01 -15.15
CA ALA A 189 16.73 -2.57 -15.02
C ALA A 189 17.29 -3.06 -16.38
N SER A 190 16.44 -3.61 -17.26
CA SER A 190 16.85 -4.08 -18.59
C SER A 190 17.36 -2.97 -19.52
N PHE A 191 17.02 -1.71 -19.26
CA PHE A 191 17.54 -0.56 -20.00
C PHE A 191 18.96 -0.14 -19.58
N THR A 192 19.43 -0.57 -18.41
CA THR A 192 20.75 -0.16 -17.90
C THR A 192 21.89 -0.57 -18.83
N PRO A 193 22.00 -1.84 -19.32
CA PRO A 193 23.03 -2.23 -20.26
C PRO A 193 22.91 -1.50 -21.61
N VAL A 194 21.70 -1.30 -22.13
CA VAL A 194 21.46 -0.61 -23.41
C VAL A 194 21.96 0.84 -23.36
N VAL A 195 21.68 1.55 -22.25
CA VAL A 195 22.18 2.91 -22.05
C VAL A 195 23.70 2.91 -21.94
N ASN A 196 24.30 1.91 -21.28
CA ASN A 196 25.73 1.80 -21.15
C ASN A 196 26.42 1.54 -22.51
N GLU A 197 25.93 0.61 -23.31
CA GLU A 197 26.43 0.35 -24.66
C GLU A 197 26.41 1.61 -25.52
N THR A 198 25.30 2.38 -25.44
CA THR A 198 25.20 3.67 -26.14
C THR A 198 26.24 4.67 -25.65
N HIS A 199 26.51 4.75 -24.34
CA HIS A 199 27.56 5.60 -23.79
C HIS A 199 28.98 5.17 -24.21
N GLN A 200 29.24 3.86 -24.23
CA GLN A 200 30.53 3.32 -24.64
C GLN A 200 30.77 3.56 -26.14
N ALA A 201 29.75 3.31 -26.97
CA ALA A 201 29.79 3.59 -28.39
C ALA A 201 30.10 5.08 -28.69
N TRP A 202 29.43 6.00 -27.98
CA TRP A 202 29.72 7.43 -28.08
C TRP A 202 31.16 7.79 -27.69
N ARG A 203 31.65 7.22 -26.58
CA ARG A 203 33.05 7.49 -26.14
C ARG A 203 34.10 6.92 -27.07
N ALA A 204 33.77 5.83 -27.75
CA ALA A 204 34.65 5.17 -28.70
C ALA A 204 34.54 5.75 -30.14
N ALA A 205 33.54 6.61 -30.39
CA ALA A 205 33.28 7.15 -31.72
C ALA A 205 34.44 8.06 -32.17
N LEU A 206 34.98 7.77 -33.33
CA LEU A 206 36.04 8.53 -33.98
C LEU A 206 35.46 9.52 -35.01
N PRO A 207 36.15 10.61 -35.33
CA PRO A 207 35.75 11.50 -36.43
C PRO A 207 35.59 10.75 -37.75
N CYS A 208 34.54 11.07 -38.50
CA CYS A 208 34.35 10.52 -39.84
C CYS A 208 35.50 10.96 -40.78
N THR A 209 36.02 10.04 -41.57
CA THR A 209 37.02 10.31 -42.58
C THR A 209 36.41 10.15 -43.97
N SER A 210 37.08 10.69 -45.02
CA SER A 210 36.65 10.50 -46.40
C SER A 210 36.61 9.02 -46.84
N TRP A 211 37.29 8.15 -46.11
CA TRP A 211 37.37 6.71 -46.35
C TRP A 211 36.33 5.89 -45.55
N THR A 212 35.57 6.53 -44.66
CA THR A 212 34.57 5.83 -43.85
C THR A 212 33.46 5.29 -44.77
N PRO A 213 33.18 3.96 -44.76
CA PRO A 213 32.12 3.36 -45.55
C PRO A 213 30.78 4.00 -45.23
N ALA A 214 29.87 4.05 -46.21
CA ALA A 214 28.54 4.65 -46.02
C ALA A 214 27.72 3.98 -44.89
N ALA A 215 27.92 2.67 -44.68
CA ALA A 215 27.27 1.91 -43.62
C ALA A 215 27.72 2.31 -42.22
N ASP A 216 28.95 2.80 -42.06
CA ASP A 216 29.57 3.13 -40.76
C ASP A 216 29.50 4.63 -40.44
N ARG A 217 28.94 5.44 -41.34
CA ARG A 217 28.85 6.90 -41.15
C ARG A 217 27.97 7.30 -39.96
N ASP A 218 27.04 6.48 -39.56
CA ASP A 218 26.18 6.72 -38.40
C ASP A 218 26.92 6.51 -37.06
N GLU A 219 27.99 5.69 -37.07
CA GLU A 219 28.76 5.38 -35.87
C GLU A 219 29.96 6.32 -35.66
N CYS A 220 30.36 7.10 -36.67
CA CYS A 220 31.43 8.08 -36.54
C CYS A 220 30.90 9.50 -36.24
N LEU A 221 31.75 10.40 -35.80
CA LEU A 221 31.43 11.80 -35.50
C LEU A 221 31.55 12.65 -36.77
N SER A 222 30.45 13.17 -37.29
CA SER A 222 30.48 14.15 -38.39
C SER A 222 30.35 15.57 -37.82
N ALA A 223 31.21 16.45 -38.29
CA ALA A 223 31.22 17.87 -37.93
C ALA A 223 30.70 18.69 -39.12
N GLU A 224 29.65 19.48 -38.86
CA GLU A 224 29.05 20.35 -39.89
C GLU A 224 28.99 21.81 -39.39
N PRO A 225 29.46 22.77 -40.18
CA PRO A 225 29.38 24.19 -39.83
C PRO A 225 27.96 24.69 -39.98
N ALA A 226 27.56 25.56 -39.06
CA ALA A 226 26.25 26.23 -39.07
C ALA A 226 26.37 27.63 -38.51
N VAL A 227 25.39 28.48 -38.83
CA VAL A 227 25.26 29.82 -38.23
C VAL A 227 23.96 29.92 -37.49
N ILE A 228 24.00 30.44 -36.28
CA ILE A 228 22.81 30.62 -35.45
C ILE A 228 22.05 31.88 -35.91
N GLU A 229 20.86 31.68 -36.45
CA GLU A 229 19.97 32.78 -36.85
C GLU A 229 19.28 33.44 -35.64
N ARG A 230 18.76 32.60 -34.74
CA ARG A 230 17.97 33.06 -33.59
C ARG A 230 18.06 32.07 -32.43
N THR A 231 18.07 32.62 -31.23
CA THR A 231 17.96 31.82 -29.99
C THR A 231 16.64 32.08 -29.28
N THR A 232 16.01 31.06 -28.73
CA THR A 232 14.78 31.19 -27.94
C THR A 232 14.98 30.57 -26.55
N VAL A 233 14.98 31.41 -25.53
CA VAL A 233 15.13 30.97 -24.14
C VAL A 233 13.75 30.72 -23.54
N GLY A 234 13.43 29.45 -23.27
CA GLY A 234 12.17 29.04 -22.66
C GLY A 234 12.06 29.47 -21.18
N ARG A 235 10.82 29.59 -20.67
CA ARG A 235 10.56 29.73 -19.22
C ARG A 235 10.97 28.48 -18.46
N PRO A 236 11.10 28.49 -17.12
CA PRO A 236 11.33 27.28 -16.35
C PRO A 236 10.35 26.16 -16.75
N LYS A 237 10.88 24.97 -17.03
CA LYS A 237 10.15 23.80 -17.58
C LYS A 237 9.72 23.89 -19.05
N GLN A 238 10.05 24.95 -19.79
CA GLN A 238 9.88 25.02 -21.24
C GLN A 238 11.20 24.75 -21.93
N ARG A 239 11.13 24.14 -23.15
CA ARG A 239 12.30 23.88 -23.97
C ARG A 239 12.85 25.17 -24.54
N SER A 240 14.17 25.28 -24.65
CA SER A 240 14.87 26.37 -25.34
C SER A 240 15.37 25.83 -26.69
N PHE A 241 15.51 26.71 -27.66
CA PHE A 241 15.88 26.31 -29.02
C PHE A 241 16.93 27.23 -29.60
N LEU A 242 17.84 26.64 -30.42
CA LEU A 242 18.67 27.33 -31.38
C LEU A 242 18.06 27.14 -32.77
N TYR A 243 17.96 28.20 -33.58
CA TYR A 243 17.52 28.15 -34.94
C TYR A 243 18.74 28.48 -35.84
N PHE A 244 18.87 27.74 -36.93
CA PHE A 244 20.02 27.87 -37.80
C PHE A 244 19.65 28.53 -39.14
N ALA A 245 20.57 29.32 -39.70
CA ALA A 245 20.38 30.00 -40.97
C ALA A 245 20.18 28.98 -42.11
N ASP A 246 19.38 29.35 -43.09
CA ASP A 246 19.03 28.55 -44.27
C ASP A 246 18.45 27.16 -43.97
N ASP A 247 17.97 26.92 -42.74
CA ASP A 247 17.48 25.63 -42.28
C ASP A 247 18.49 24.46 -42.43
N ARG A 248 19.79 24.78 -42.46
CA ARG A 248 20.86 23.79 -42.64
C ARG A 248 21.82 23.77 -41.46
N PRO A 249 22.31 22.58 -41.05
CA PRO A 249 21.92 21.22 -41.48
C PRO A 249 20.56 20.79 -40.87
N LEU A 250 19.97 21.60 -39.99
CA LEU A 250 18.65 21.41 -39.39
C LEU A 250 18.01 22.75 -39.08
N HIS A 251 16.69 22.81 -39.13
CA HIS A 251 15.92 24.03 -38.85
C HIS A 251 16.09 24.53 -37.41
N ARG A 252 16.01 23.62 -36.43
CA ARG A 252 16.12 23.97 -35.00
C ARG A 252 16.69 22.83 -34.16
N LEU A 253 17.40 23.18 -33.10
CA LEU A 253 17.91 22.26 -32.08
C LEU A 253 17.34 22.61 -30.70
N SER A 254 16.81 21.60 -29.98
CA SER A 254 16.41 21.77 -28.59
C SER A 254 17.65 21.70 -27.70
N VAL A 255 17.90 22.75 -26.93
CA VAL A 255 19.06 22.84 -26.03
C VAL A 255 18.62 23.18 -24.59
N SER A 256 19.55 23.03 -23.65
CA SER A 256 19.35 23.52 -22.29
C SER A 256 19.16 25.05 -22.28
N ARG A 257 18.56 25.57 -21.20
CA ARG A 257 18.39 27.01 -21.04
C ARG A 257 19.72 27.76 -21.07
N ASP A 258 20.74 27.18 -20.46
CA ASP A 258 22.09 27.77 -20.43
C ASP A 258 22.75 27.66 -21.80
N GLY A 259 22.51 26.57 -22.53
CA GLY A 259 22.93 26.47 -23.94
C GLY A 259 22.34 27.56 -24.82
N ALA A 260 21.02 27.84 -24.69
CA ALA A 260 20.40 28.91 -25.47
C ALA A 260 20.83 30.33 -25.05
N ARG A 261 21.36 30.51 -23.85
CA ARG A 261 21.92 31.80 -23.38
C ARG A 261 23.42 31.96 -23.75
N GLY A 262 24.14 30.84 -23.88
CA GLY A 262 25.54 30.85 -24.18
C GLY A 262 25.84 31.23 -25.62
N PHE A 263 24.86 31.13 -26.53
CA PHE A 263 25.02 31.47 -27.94
C PHE A 263 24.22 32.73 -28.30
N ARG A 264 24.73 33.46 -29.31
CA ARG A 264 24.10 34.68 -29.82
C ARG A 264 23.69 34.49 -31.28
N PRO A 265 22.67 35.22 -31.76
CA PRO A 265 22.40 35.32 -33.19
C PRO A 265 23.62 35.83 -33.95
N GLY A 266 23.98 35.16 -35.07
CA GLY A 266 25.16 35.42 -35.86
C GLY A 266 26.39 34.57 -35.50
N ASP A 267 26.36 33.83 -34.39
CA ASP A 267 27.47 32.97 -34.01
C ASP A 267 27.68 31.86 -35.06
N ALA A 268 28.91 31.72 -35.55
CA ALA A 268 29.35 30.55 -36.34
C ALA A 268 29.65 29.42 -35.37
N VAL A 269 29.01 28.28 -35.55
CA VAL A 269 29.15 27.10 -34.70
C VAL A 269 29.44 25.87 -35.51
N GLU A 270 30.08 24.91 -34.89
CA GLU A 270 30.27 23.57 -35.42
C GLU A 270 29.36 22.58 -34.70
N LEU A 271 28.51 21.86 -35.47
CA LEU A 271 27.59 20.87 -34.97
C LEU A 271 28.23 19.48 -35.13
N THR A 272 28.46 18.79 -34.00
CA THR A 272 28.91 17.39 -34.02
C THR A 272 27.72 16.47 -33.99
N PHE A 273 27.55 15.71 -35.06
CA PHE A 273 26.49 14.69 -35.18
C PHE A 273 27.05 13.31 -34.83
N TRP A 274 26.20 12.52 -34.19
CA TRP A 274 26.38 11.10 -33.98
C TRP A 274 25.02 10.40 -34.05
N ARG A 275 24.92 9.34 -34.85
CA ARG A 275 23.66 8.63 -35.10
C ARG A 275 22.51 9.59 -35.45
N HIS A 276 22.76 10.49 -36.41
CA HIS A 276 21.79 11.51 -36.87
C HIS A 276 21.31 12.49 -35.78
N GLN A 277 21.97 12.58 -34.65
CA GLN A 277 21.61 13.51 -33.56
C GLN A 277 22.78 14.46 -33.28
N VAL A 278 22.48 15.75 -33.13
CA VAL A 278 23.47 16.71 -32.66
C VAL A 278 23.80 16.46 -31.20
N ARG A 279 25.05 16.16 -30.93
CA ARG A 279 25.55 15.86 -29.57
C ARG A 279 26.35 16.98 -28.95
N VAL A 280 27.04 17.75 -29.78
CA VAL A 280 27.85 18.89 -29.33
C VAL A 280 27.61 20.06 -30.29
N VAL A 281 27.51 21.26 -29.73
CA VAL A 281 27.52 22.54 -30.45
C VAL A 281 28.71 23.32 -29.94
N THR A 282 29.70 23.53 -30.78
CA THR A 282 30.95 24.24 -30.46
C THR A 282 30.92 25.62 -31.12
N GLY A 283 30.85 26.67 -30.32
CA GLY A 283 31.06 28.05 -30.76
C GLY A 283 32.41 28.59 -30.30
N ALA A 284 32.71 29.83 -30.61
CA ALA A 284 33.95 30.49 -30.21
C ALA A 284 34.11 30.60 -28.68
N ASP A 285 33.04 31.00 -28.00
CA ASP A 285 33.04 31.31 -26.54
C ASP A 285 32.33 30.28 -25.69
N TYR A 286 31.51 29.40 -26.29
CA TYR A 286 30.68 28.46 -25.56
C TYR A 286 30.56 27.11 -26.26
N ILE A 287 30.58 26.03 -25.45
CA ILE A 287 30.36 24.66 -25.93
C ILE A 287 29.16 24.09 -25.21
N TRP A 288 28.11 23.75 -25.96
CA TRP A 288 26.97 23.01 -25.44
C TRP A 288 27.15 21.53 -25.78
N ARG A 289 26.84 20.68 -24.77
CA ARG A 289 26.84 19.22 -24.93
C ARG A 289 25.48 18.69 -24.58
N ASP A 290 24.97 17.80 -25.43
CA ASP A 290 23.72 17.10 -25.13
C ASP A 290 23.89 16.26 -23.88
N HIS A 291 22.83 16.26 -23.03
CA HIS A 291 22.85 15.51 -21.78
C HIS A 291 22.36 14.09 -22.04
N PHE A 292 23.30 13.13 -22.08
CA PHE A 292 22.95 11.72 -22.10
C PHE A 292 22.25 11.33 -20.77
N VAL A 293 21.17 10.56 -20.90
CA VAL A 293 20.59 9.89 -19.73
C VAL A 293 21.66 8.96 -19.16
N GLY A 294 22.15 9.24 -17.95
CA GLY A 294 23.18 8.43 -17.32
C GLY A 294 22.70 7.01 -17.04
N THR A 295 23.62 6.05 -17.07
CA THR A 295 23.37 4.63 -16.77
C THR A 295 22.76 4.40 -15.39
N GLN A 296 23.01 5.33 -14.45
CA GLN A 296 22.43 5.32 -13.11
C GLN A 296 20.92 5.55 -13.11
N SER A 297 20.36 6.28 -14.08
CA SER A 297 18.93 6.65 -14.07
C SER A 297 17.98 5.44 -14.13
N PRO A 298 18.13 4.47 -15.08
CA PRO A 298 17.28 3.29 -15.10
C PRO A 298 17.54 2.35 -13.90
N ALA A 299 18.78 2.27 -13.39
CA ALA A 299 19.10 1.47 -12.22
C ALA A 299 18.43 2.02 -10.95
N VAL A 300 18.52 3.33 -10.71
CA VAL A 300 17.85 3.99 -9.56
C VAL A 300 16.33 3.88 -9.69
N LEU A 301 15.77 4.04 -10.90
CA LEU A 301 14.35 3.88 -11.13
C LEU A 301 13.88 2.44 -10.83
N ALA A 302 14.67 1.44 -11.24
CA ALA A 302 14.40 0.04 -10.89
C ALA A 302 14.40 -0.17 -9.37
N ALA A 303 15.39 0.38 -8.65
CA ALA A 303 15.46 0.33 -7.20
C ALA A 303 14.24 0.99 -6.53
N LEU A 304 13.79 2.14 -7.04
CA LEU A 304 12.58 2.81 -6.54
C LEU A 304 11.32 1.95 -6.72
N PHE A 305 11.18 1.25 -7.85
CA PHE A 305 10.06 0.32 -8.05
C PHE A 305 10.13 -0.89 -7.12
N VAL A 306 11.32 -1.45 -6.84
CA VAL A 306 11.51 -2.53 -5.86
C VAL A 306 11.11 -2.06 -4.47
N LEU A 307 11.58 -0.90 -4.03
CA LEU A 307 11.22 -0.30 -2.75
C LEU A 307 9.71 -0.03 -2.66
N GLY A 308 9.13 0.52 -3.73
CA GLY A 308 7.69 0.74 -3.85
C GLY A 308 6.87 -0.55 -3.76
N ALA A 309 7.38 -1.68 -4.28
CA ALA A 309 6.76 -3.00 -4.17
C ALA A 309 6.78 -3.56 -2.75
N GLY A 310 7.72 -3.13 -1.91
CA GLY A 310 7.88 -3.60 -0.53
C GLY A 310 6.64 -3.40 0.33
N TYR A 311 6.01 -2.23 0.28
CA TYR A 311 4.81 -1.95 1.07
C TYR A 311 3.60 -2.81 0.68
N PRO A 312 3.14 -2.85 -0.59
CA PRO A 312 2.04 -3.73 -0.98
C PRO A 312 2.39 -5.21 -0.80
N GLY A 313 3.65 -5.61 -0.94
CA GLY A 313 4.13 -6.95 -0.62
C GLY A 313 3.94 -7.30 0.85
N ALA A 314 4.37 -6.43 1.76
CA ALA A 314 4.18 -6.59 3.21
C ALA A 314 2.69 -6.64 3.59
N VAL A 315 1.85 -5.78 3.00
CA VAL A 315 0.39 -5.81 3.20
C VAL A 315 -0.20 -7.14 2.73
N ALA A 316 0.22 -7.65 1.56
CA ALA A 316 -0.26 -8.93 1.03
C ALA A 316 0.15 -10.10 1.93
N ALA A 317 1.39 -10.13 2.41
CA ALA A 317 1.92 -11.14 3.32
C ALA A 317 1.16 -11.12 4.66
N ASN A 318 0.97 -9.93 5.24
CA ASN A 318 0.22 -9.77 6.49
C ASN A 318 -1.24 -10.23 6.36
N ARG A 319 -1.91 -9.91 5.25
CA ARG A 319 -3.28 -10.37 4.97
C ARG A 319 -3.38 -11.88 4.72
N ARG A 320 -2.36 -12.49 4.10
CA ARG A 320 -2.28 -13.95 3.96
C ARG A 320 -2.13 -14.63 5.32
N ARG A 321 -1.28 -14.08 6.18
CA ARG A 321 -1.09 -14.53 7.56
C ARG A 321 -2.37 -14.40 8.38
N GLY A 322 -3.11 -13.31 8.20
CA GLY A 322 -4.40 -13.08 8.84
C GLY A 322 -5.48 -14.12 8.50
N ARG A 323 -5.30 -14.94 7.47
CA ARG A 323 -6.22 -16.06 7.17
C ARG A 323 -6.24 -17.15 8.25
N ARG A 324 -5.22 -17.18 9.11
CA ARG A 324 -5.13 -18.10 10.26
C ARG A 324 -5.79 -17.55 11.51
N LEU A 325 -6.14 -16.26 11.51
CA LEU A 325 -6.83 -15.57 12.60
C LEU A 325 -8.34 -15.69 12.42
N ALA A 326 -9.11 -15.53 13.52
CA ALA A 326 -10.55 -15.43 13.42
C ALA A 326 -10.96 -14.23 12.54
N ALA A 327 -12.12 -14.32 11.88
CA ALA A 327 -12.53 -13.32 10.90
C ALA A 327 -12.72 -11.91 11.48
N ASP A 328 -13.02 -11.84 12.76
CA ASP A 328 -13.23 -10.63 13.54
C ASP A 328 -11.97 -10.10 14.25
N GLU A 329 -10.89 -10.88 14.35
CA GLU A 329 -9.63 -10.43 14.94
C GLU A 329 -8.95 -9.34 14.12
N VAL A 330 -8.31 -8.39 14.79
CA VAL A 330 -7.62 -7.26 14.16
C VAL A 330 -6.26 -7.70 13.62
N LEU A 331 -5.96 -7.33 12.37
CA LEU A 331 -4.66 -7.60 11.75
C LEU A 331 -3.54 -6.77 12.42
N PRO A 332 -2.35 -7.37 12.59
CA PRO A 332 -1.17 -6.65 13.07
C PRO A 332 -0.80 -5.45 12.18
N SER A 333 -0.06 -4.50 12.76
CA SER A 333 0.40 -3.33 12.01
C SER A 333 1.47 -3.69 10.98
N VAL A 334 1.43 -3.05 9.81
CA VAL A 334 2.46 -3.15 8.75
C VAL A 334 3.55 -2.09 8.92
N LEU A 335 3.44 -1.19 9.91
CA LEU A 335 4.40 -0.11 10.15
C LEU A 335 5.86 -0.58 10.30
N PRO A 336 6.20 -1.69 10.99
CA PRO A 336 7.57 -2.16 11.08
C PRO A 336 8.23 -2.39 9.72
N PHE A 337 7.45 -2.78 8.69
CA PHE A 337 7.97 -2.99 7.34
C PHE A 337 8.30 -1.68 6.60
N VAL A 338 7.72 -0.55 7.01
CA VAL A 338 8.10 0.78 6.47
C VAL A 338 9.53 1.12 6.88
N ALA A 339 9.92 0.80 8.11
CA ALA A 339 11.30 0.96 8.57
C ALA A 339 12.27 0.08 7.77
N VAL A 340 11.88 -1.16 7.43
CA VAL A 340 12.68 -2.05 6.56
C VAL A 340 12.87 -1.42 5.17
N ILE A 341 11.80 -0.88 4.56
CA ILE A 341 11.88 -0.22 3.26
C ILE A 341 12.80 0.98 3.32
N GLY A 342 12.68 1.83 4.36
CA GLY A 342 13.57 2.98 4.57
C GLY A 342 15.03 2.58 4.75
N GLY A 343 15.31 1.58 5.60
CA GLY A 343 16.66 1.05 5.78
C GLY A 343 17.24 0.43 4.50
N THR A 344 16.41 -0.27 3.71
CA THR A 344 16.83 -0.80 2.40
C THR A 344 17.14 0.32 1.41
N ALA A 345 16.36 1.40 1.40
CA ALA A 345 16.59 2.54 0.52
C ALA A 345 17.94 3.21 0.77
N LEU A 346 18.37 3.30 2.05
CA LEU A 346 19.63 3.95 2.43
C LEU A 346 20.88 3.31 1.83
N TRP A 347 20.87 2.01 1.57
CA TRP A 347 22.01 1.34 0.95
C TRP A 347 21.79 1.03 -0.54
N LEU A 348 20.55 0.70 -0.95
CA LEU A 348 20.26 0.28 -2.31
C LEU A 348 20.33 1.43 -3.31
N LEU A 349 19.76 2.60 -2.97
CA LEU A 349 19.76 3.74 -3.88
C LEU A 349 21.17 4.27 -4.17
N PRO A 350 22.06 4.49 -3.18
CA PRO A 350 23.44 4.85 -3.46
C PRO A 350 24.18 3.78 -4.24
N LEU A 351 23.98 2.49 -3.95
CA LEU A 351 24.61 1.41 -4.70
C LEU A 351 24.22 1.46 -6.18
N CYS A 352 22.92 1.58 -6.49
CA CYS A 352 22.42 1.68 -7.86
C CYS A 352 22.87 2.98 -8.57
N TYR A 353 23.11 4.05 -7.82
CA TYR A 353 23.57 5.33 -8.35
C TYR A 353 25.04 5.29 -8.72
N PHE A 354 25.91 4.78 -7.83
CA PHE A 354 27.37 4.78 -8.04
C PHE A 354 27.86 3.56 -8.84
N HIS A 355 27.19 2.42 -8.74
CA HIS A 355 27.58 1.15 -9.36
C HIS A 355 26.43 0.50 -10.16
N PRO A 356 25.89 1.18 -11.19
CA PRO A 356 24.70 0.70 -11.90
C PRO A 356 24.93 -0.61 -12.67
N LEU A 357 26.18 -0.90 -13.07
CA LEU A 357 26.53 -2.07 -13.88
C LEU A 357 27.50 -3.03 -13.17
N ASP A 358 28.37 -2.49 -12.32
CA ASP A 358 29.46 -3.24 -11.72
C ASP A 358 29.16 -3.69 -10.28
N MET A 359 27.89 -3.98 -9.99
CA MET A 359 27.49 -4.44 -8.65
C MET A 359 28.26 -5.67 -8.19
N PHE A 360 28.66 -6.53 -9.15
CA PHE A 360 29.42 -7.76 -8.90
C PHE A 360 30.77 -7.78 -9.61
N GLY A 361 31.14 -6.75 -10.35
CA GLY A 361 32.38 -6.65 -11.11
C GLY A 361 33.61 -6.37 -10.27
N SER A 362 33.44 -5.83 -9.06
CA SER A 362 34.53 -5.58 -8.13
C SER A 362 34.14 -5.98 -6.68
N PRO A 363 35.11 -6.32 -5.82
CA PRO A 363 34.81 -6.84 -4.49
C PRO A 363 34.12 -5.83 -3.56
N ALA A 364 34.37 -4.53 -3.71
CA ALA A 364 33.80 -3.51 -2.84
C ALA A 364 32.28 -3.33 -3.00
N PRO A 365 31.71 -3.07 -4.20
CA PRO A 365 30.26 -2.99 -4.38
C PRO A 365 29.57 -4.34 -4.14
N ALA A 366 30.21 -5.48 -4.45
CA ALA A 366 29.68 -6.79 -4.13
C ALA A 366 29.55 -6.99 -2.61
N ALA A 367 30.58 -6.64 -1.83
CA ALA A 367 30.52 -6.68 -0.38
C ALA A 367 29.45 -5.73 0.19
N TRP A 368 29.31 -4.52 -0.39
CA TRP A 368 28.25 -3.59 -0.01
C TRP A 368 26.86 -4.16 -0.29
N ALA A 369 26.63 -4.75 -1.48
CA ALA A 369 25.36 -5.38 -1.83
C ALA A 369 25.00 -6.54 -0.87
N VAL A 370 25.98 -7.40 -0.56
CA VAL A 370 25.78 -8.53 0.37
C VAL A 370 25.49 -8.03 1.78
N ALA A 371 26.26 -7.07 2.30
CA ALA A 371 26.02 -6.50 3.63
C ALA A 371 24.65 -5.82 3.72
N GLY A 372 24.27 -5.04 2.71
CA GLY A 372 22.96 -4.41 2.60
C GLY A 372 21.81 -5.41 2.54
N LEU A 373 21.96 -6.49 1.79
CA LEU A 373 20.97 -7.56 1.72
C LEU A 373 20.82 -8.26 3.08
N LEU A 374 21.92 -8.61 3.74
CA LEU A 374 21.88 -9.22 5.07
C LEU A 374 21.21 -8.30 6.08
N ALA A 375 21.54 -7.01 6.10
CA ALA A 375 20.90 -6.02 6.94
C ALA A 375 19.39 -5.94 6.69
N THR A 376 18.97 -5.95 5.43
CA THR A 376 17.55 -5.96 5.03
C THR A 376 16.85 -7.23 5.53
N LEU A 377 17.48 -8.41 5.42
CA LEU A 377 16.92 -9.67 5.89
C LEU A 377 16.76 -9.68 7.42
N VAL A 378 17.75 -9.17 8.15
CA VAL A 378 17.68 -9.03 9.62
C VAL A 378 16.55 -8.08 10.02
N MET A 379 16.48 -6.90 9.41
CA MET A 379 15.39 -5.94 9.65
C MET A 379 14.01 -6.54 9.29
N ALA A 380 13.91 -7.27 8.18
CA ALA A 380 12.68 -7.94 7.78
C ALA A 380 12.27 -9.04 8.78
N ALA A 381 13.22 -9.82 9.29
CA ALA A 381 12.97 -10.82 10.32
C ALA A 381 12.52 -10.18 11.64
N ALA A 382 13.14 -9.07 12.05
CA ALA A 382 12.74 -8.30 13.22
C ALA A 382 11.32 -7.71 13.05
N ALA A 383 11.03 -7.10 11.90
CA ALA A 383 9.70 -6.57 11.58
C ALA A 383 8.64 -7.69 11.53
N TRP A 384 9.02 -8.85 11.01
CA TRP A 384 8.14 -10.02 10.99
C TRP A 384 7.83 -10.51 12.41
N ARG A 385 8.82 -10.59 13.30
CA ARG A 385 8.62 -10.94 14.71
C ARG A 385 7.78 -9.90 15.44
N ALA A 386 8.08 -8.61 15.26
CA ALA A 386 7.32 -7.51 15.86
C ALA A 386 5.86 -7.45 15.40
N SER A 387 5.56 -7.91 14.18
CA SER A 387 4.20 -8.01 13.63
C SER A 387 3.54 -9.36 13.89
N THR A 388 4.18 -10.29 14.65
CA THR A 388 3.57 -11.57 15.00
C THR A 388 2.55 -11.32 16.12
N PRO A 389 1.28 -11.77 15.95
CA PRO A 389 0.32 -11.73 17.04
C PRO A 389 0.85 -12.57 18.20
N GLY A 390 1.05 -11.96 19.38
CA GLY A 390 1.45 -12.68 20.59
C GLY A 390 0.46 -13.82 20.91
N GLU A 391 0.91 -14.90 21.50
CA GLU A 391 0.02 -15.91 22.05
C GLU A 391 -0.81 -15.28 23.15
N VAL A 392 -2.11 -15.55 23.10
CA VAL A 392 -3.01 -15.20 24.22
C VAL A 392 -2.71 -16.20 25.32
N THR A 393 -1.90 -15.80 26.29
CA THR A 393 -1.71 -16.58 27.50
C THR A 393 -3.09 -16.65 28.17
N LYS A 394 -3.72 -17.81 28.14
CA LYS A 394 -4.92 -18.06 28.95
C LYS A 394 -4.48 -17.86 30.41
N ALA A 395 -4.83 -16.71 30.96
CA ALA A 395 -4.72 -16.49 32.38
C ALA A 395 -5.77 -17.41 33.04
N THR A 396 -5.43 -18.70 33.14
CA THR A 396 -6.19 -19.63 33.95
C THR A 396 -5.96 -19.21 35.37
N ALA A 397 -6.96 -18.68 36.03
CA ALA A 397 -6.96 -18.53 37.47
C ALA A 397 -6.58 -19.89 38.05
N GLY A 398 -5.35 -20.03 38.57
CA GLY A 398 -4.96 -21.19 39.34
C GLY A 398 -3.87 -22.10 38.82
N THR A 399 -2.87 -21.64 38.08
CA THR A 399 -1.68 -22.47 37.88
C THR A 399 -0.42 -21.66 38.19
N ARG A 400 0.29 -22.11 39.22
CA ARG A 400 1.69 -21.75 39.52
C ARG A 400 2.54 -21.91 38.25
N ALA A 401 2.65 -20.87 37.44
CA ALA A 401 3.69 -20.81 36.44
C ALA A 401 4.93 -20.22 37.13
N GLY A 402 5.93 -21.07 37.26
CA GLY A 402 7.17 -20.79 37.93
C GLY A 402 7.93 -19.62 37.37
N ALA A 403 8.53 -18.91 38.27
CA ALA A 403 9.88 -18.37 38.31
C ALA A 403 10.54 -18.06 36.96
N ALA A 404 10.33 -16.86 36.49
CA ALA A 404 11.35 -15.93 36.03
C ALA A 404 10.89 -14.57 36.55
N ALA A 405 10.81 -14.44 37.85
CA ALA A 405 10.75 -13.17 38.53
C ALA A 405 12.21 -12.72 38.64
N GLU A 406 12.60 -11.71 37.89
CA GLU A 406 13.62 -10.81 38.41
C GLU A 406 13.15 -10.38 39.80
N THR A 407 13.92 -10.79 40.80
CA THR A 407 13.87 -10.31 42.16
C THR A 407 14.14 -8.81 42.12
N VAL A 408 13.09 -8.01 42.02
CA VAL A 408 13.16 -6.63 42.48
C VAL A 408 13.07 -6.68 43.98
N ASP A 409 14.16 -6.26 44.62
CA ASP A 409 14.36 -6.10 46.04
C ASP A 409 13.09 -5.60 46.77
N GLY A 410 12.66 -6.38 47.73
CA GLY A 410 11.59 -5.98 48.63
C GLY A 410 12.11 -4.97 49.65
N SER A 411 12.00 -3.70 49.37
CA SER A 411 12.01 -2.62 50.36
C SER A 411 11.82 -1.26 49.69
N ALA A 412 10.60 -0.90 49.35
CA ALA A 412 10.17 0.51 49.32
C ALA A 412 8.64 0.51 49.39
N ALA A 413 8.05 1.39 50.15
CA ALA A 413 6.64 1.75 50.09
C ALA A 413 6.29 1.92 48.60
N SER A 414 5.48 1.01 48.03
CA SER A 414 5.33 0.85 46.58
C SER A 414 4.78 2.13 45.98
N ASP A 415 5.63 2.83 45.22
CA ASP A 415 5.22 3.97 44.44
C ASP A 415 4.04 3.58 43.52
N ASP A 416 3.14 4.53 43.29
CA ASP A 416 2.02 4.36 42.34
C ASP A 416 2.56 4.06 40.93
N VAL A 417 2.17 2.92 40.35
CA VAL A 417 2.56 2.50 39.01
C VAL A 417 1.39 2.74 38.06
N PHE A 418 1.60 3.55 37.05
CA PHE A 418 0.61 3.91 36.04
C PHE A 418 0.80 3.02 34.80
N LEU A 419 -0.19 2.17 34.51
CA LEU A 419 -0.17 1.27 33.35
C LEU A 419 -1.16 1.76 32.28
N PRO A 420 -0.73 1.89 31.02
CA PRO A 420 -1.65 2.22 29.92
C PRO A 420 -2.71 1.14 29.76
N ALA A 421 -3.97 1.47 30.08
CA ALA A 421 -5.10 0.57 29.98
C ALA A 421 -6.40 1.34 29.85
N ARG A 422 -7.42 0.72 29.24
CA ARG A 422 -8.73 1.35 29.03
C ARG A 422 -9.86 0.37 29.24
N PHE A 423 -10.85 0.78 30.01
CA PHE A 423 -12.17 0.15 29.96
C PHE A 423 -12.91 0.62 28.70
N LEU A 424 -13.49 -0.31 27.95
CA LEU A 424 -14.17 -0.01 26.69
C LEU A 424 -15.60 0.50 26.91
N GLU A 425 -16.20 0.22 28.06
CA GLU A 425 -17.52 0.67 28.49
C GLU A 425 -17.44 1.85 29.46
N ALA A 426 -18.51 2.61 29.54
CA ALA A 426 -18.72 3.61 30.57
C ALA A 426 -19.30 2.92 31.81
N THR A 427 -18.62 3.05 32.95
CA THR A 427 -19.02 2.51 34.25
C THR A 427 -19.00 3.63 35.30
N ASP A 428 -19.44 3.36 36.52
CA ASP A 428 -19.36 4.31 37.66
C ASP A 428 -17.92 4.71 38.01
N TYR A 429 -16.97 3.81 37.80
CA TYR A 429 -15.52 4.04 37.97
C TYR A 429 -14.81 4.46 36.66
N ASN A 430 -15.48 4.47 35.52
CA ASN A 430 -14.98 4.98 34.24
C ASN A 430 -16.06 5.80 33.51
N PRO A 431 -16.60 6.87 34.11
CA PRO A 431 -17.67 7.66 33.50
C PRO A 431 -17.19 8.29 32.21
N HIS A 432 -18.02 8.25 31.16
CA HIS A 432 -17.71 8.77 29.83
C HIS A 432 -16.45 8.19 29.19
N ARG A 433 -15.93 7.03 29.66
CA ARG A 433 -14.71 6.37 29.17
C ARG A 433 -13.45 7.26 29.30
N PHE A 434 -13.38 8.06 30.38
CA PHE A 434 -12.31 9.05 30.56
C PHE A 434 -10.95 8.42 30.82
N GLY A 435 -10.90 7.20 31.35
CA GLY A 435 -9.69 6.52 31.80
C GLY A 435 -8.79 6.09 30.65
N THR A 436 -7.52 6.44 30.75
CA THR A 436 -6.48 5.99 29.81
C THR A 436 -5.39 5.16 30.47
N HIS A 437 -5.35 5.16 31.81
CA HIS A 437 -4.40 4.40 32.61
C HIS A 437 -5.10 3.78 33.82
N ILE A 438 -4.50 2.70 34.32
CA ILE A 438 -4.83 2.13 35.62
C ILE A 438 -3.61 2.34 36.53
N VAL A 439 -3.85 2.86 37.72
CA VAL A 439 -2.85 3.03 38.75
C VAL A 439 -2.93 1.88 39.75
N LEU A 440 -1.77 1.27 40.05
CA LEU A 440 -1.59 0.17 40.98
C LEU A 440 -0.58 0.57 42.05
N GLY A 441 -0.67 0.04 43.24
CA GLY A 441 0.30 0.27 44.33
C GLY A 441 -0.11 1.38 45.31
N GLY A 442 0.86 1.88 46.10
CA GLY A 442 0.66 2.93 47.11
C GLY A 442 -0.22 2.51 48.30
N GLY A 443 -0.44 1.20 48.52
CA GLY A 443 -1.29 0.71 49.60
C GLY A 443 -2.79 1.07 49.44
N ARG A 444 -3.19 1.47 48.21
CA ARG A 444 -4.56 1.88 47.88
C ARG A 444 -5.16 0.94 46.83
N PRO A 445 -6.49 0.88 46.72
CA PRO A 445 -7.15 0.11 45.68
C PRO A 445 -6.70 0.51 44.27
N PRO A 446 -6.69 -0.42 43.33
CA PRO A 446 -6.53 -0.08 41.90
C PRO A 446 -7.54 0.97 41.45
N ALA A 447 -7.10 1.95 40.67
CA ALA A 447 -7.98 3.01 40.22
C ALA A 447 -7.77 3.38 38.76
N VAL A 448 -8.83 3.87 38.11
CA VAL A 448 -8.80 4.42 36.75
C VAL A 448 -8.44 5.89 36.80
N VAL A 449 -7.49 6.31 35.94
CA VAL A 449 -7.02 7.71 35.84
C VAL A 449 -7.00 8.19 34.39
N PRO A 450 -7.21 9.50 34.13
CA PRO A 450 -7.23 10.05 32.76
C PRO A 450 -5.84 10.13 32.11
N HIS A 451 -4.78 10.21 32.90
CA HIS A 451 -3.39 10.34 32.42
C HIS A 451 -2.41 9.83 33.45
N ALA A 452 -1.21 9.43 33.01
CA ALA A 452 -0.11 9.18 33.91
C ALA A 452 0.40 10.53 34.43
N GLY A 453 0.58 10.65 35.76
CA GLY A 453 1.07 11.90 36.34
C GLY A 453 1.41 11.74 37.83
N PRO A 454 2.02 12.74 38.43
CA PRO A 454 2.31 12.67 39.85
C PRO A 454 1.03 12.63 40.67
N GLY A 455 0.81 11.49 41.30
CA GLY A 455 -0.40 11.24 42.12
C GLY A 455 -1.64 10.78 41.37
N ARG A 456 -2.66 10.46 42.12
CA ARG A 456 -3.94 9.88 41.60
C ARG A 456 -4.97 10.97 41.30
N PHE A 457 -4.62 11.95 40.47
CA PHE A 457 -5.55 13.02 40.11
C PHE A 457 -6.76 12.45 39.35
N ALA A 458 -7.96 12.85 39.79
CA ALA A 458 -9.25 12.38 39.25
C ALA A 458 -9.41 10.84 39.23
N ALA A 459 -8.66 10.12 40.10
CA ALA A 459 -8.75 8.69 40.21
C ALA A 459 -10.16 8.26 40.63
N LYS A 460 -10.65 7.19 40.00
CA LYS A 460 -11.85 6.48 40.40
C LYS A 460 -11.48 5.05 40.77
N ASP A 461 -11.69 4.70 42.03
CA ASP A 461 -11.38 3.36 42.54
C ASP A 461 -12.16 2.29 41.81
N ILE A 462 -11.47 1.22 41.42
CA ILE A 462 -12.09 0.06 40.77
C ILE A 462 -12.73 -0.82 41.87
N PRO A 463 -14.01 -1.15 41.78
CA PRO A 463 -14.69 -1.96 42.79
C PRO A 463 -14.29 -3.44 42.66
N VAL A 464 -13.09 -3.78 43.14
CA VAL A 464 -12.48 -5.10 42.96
C VAL A 464 -13.33 -6.25 43.47
N ALA A 465 -14.06 -6.02 44.60
CA ALA A 465 -14.94 -7.03 45.20
C ALA A 465 -16.08 -7.48 44.25
N ARG A 466 -16.48 -6.59 43.35
CA ARG A 466 -17.58 -6.76 42.40
C ARG A 466 -17.15 -7.41 41.09
N LEU A 467 -15.84 -7.31 40.78
CA LEU A 467 -15.29 -7.76 39.50
C LEU A 467 -14.83 -9.21 39.54
N THR A 468 -15.21 -10.00 38.56
CA THR A 468 -14.62 -11.32 38.30
C THR A 468 -13.91 -11.35 36.96
N VAL A 469 -12.69 -11.90 36.98
CA VAL A 469 -11.86 -12.02 35.76
C VAL A 469 -12.38 -13.20 34.94
N GLY A 470 -12.77 -12.91 33.68
CA GLY A 470 -13.20 -13.89 32.71
C GLY A 470 -12.08 -14.23 31.72
N ASP A 471 -12.43 -14.33 30.44
CA ASP A 471 -11.52 -14.72 29.37
C ASP A 471 -10.68 -13.54 28.83
N VAL A 472 -9.46 -13.84 28.41
CA VAL A 472 -8.59 -12.88 27.73
C VAL A 472 -8.54 -13.21 26.23
N ARG A 473 -8.81 -12.22 25.41
CA ARG A 473 -8.86 -12.37 23.96
C ARG A 473 -8.05 -11.30 23.24
N ARG A 474 -7.77 -11.52 21.97
CA ARG A 474 -7.22 -10.48 21.11
C ARG A 474 -8.29 -9.45 20.76
N LEU A 475 -7.82 -8.25 20.38
CA LEU A 475 -8.69 -7.18 19.92
C LEU A 475 -9.51 -7.63 18.70
N ARG A 476 -10.81 -7.36 18.74
CA ARG A 476 -11.76 -7.66 17.67
C ARG A 476 -12.13 -6.41 16.90
N GLY A 477 -12.61 -6.57 15.67
CA GLY A 477 -13.03 -5.46 14.83
C GLY A 477 -14.19 -4.63 15.36
N GLY A 478 -14.97 -5.17 16.31
CA GLY A 478 -16.04 -4.44 17.00
C GLY A 478 -15.58 -3.64 18.22
N ASP A 479 -14.37 -3.85 18.70
CA ASP A 479 -13.80 -3.08 19.81
C ASP A 479 -13.43 -1.66 19.35
N ASP A 480 -13.22 -0.75 20.30
CA ASP A 480 -12.93 0.66 20.03
C ASP A 480 -11.69 0.83 19.11
N GLU A 481 -11.85 1.64 18.06
CA GLU A 481 -10.79 1.89 17.08
C GLU A 481 -9.58 2.66 17.66
N THR A 482 -9.74 3.32 18.78
CA THR A 482 -8.68 4.07 19.47
C THR A 482 -7.69 3.15 20.18
N VAL A 483 -8.05 1.89 20.43
CA VAL A 483 -7.20 0.90 21.11
C VAL A 483 -6.07 0.45 20.16
N PRO A 484 -4.80 0.43 20.63
CA PRO A 484 -3.68 -0.06 19.85
C PRO A 484 -3.85 -1.53 19.43
N ARG A 485 -3.49 -1.86 18.18
CA ARG A 485 -3.71 -3.20 17.58
C ARG A 485 -2.99 -4.35 18.29
N ALA A 486 -1.94 -4.04 19.05
CA ALA A 486 -1.15 -5.02 19.80
C ALA A 486 -1.74 -5.35 21.19
N TRP A 487 -2.79 -4.63 21.61
CA TRP A 487 -3.39 -4.83 22.90
C TRP A 487 -4.30 -6.06 22.93
N HIS A 488 -4.46 -6.64 24.14
CA HIS A 488 -5.43 -7.67 24.44
C HIS A 488 -6.59 -7.10 25.23
N VAL A 489 -7.69 -7.81 25.21
CA VAL A 489 -8.93 -7.43 25.91
C VAL A 489 -9.29 -8.53 26.89
N ALA A 490 -9.37 -8.20 28.17
CA ALA A 490 -9.94 -9.06 29.19
C ALA A 490 -11.43 -8.77 29.34
N THR A 491 -12.23 -9.80 29.35
CA THR A 491 -13.64 -9.71 29.73
C THR A 491 -13.70 -9.85 31.24
N LEU A 492 -14.26 -8.85 31.91
CA LEU A 492 -14.52 -8.84 33.33
C LEU A 492 -16.04 -8.89 33.51
N ASP A 493 -16.52 -9.58 34.54
CA ASP A 493 -17.90 -9.52 34.94
C ASP A 493 -18.05 -8.59 36.15
N ASP A 494 -18.81 -7.52 35.99
CA ASP A 494 -19.13 -6.54 37.02
C ASP A 494 -20.56 -6.76 37.53
N ALA A 495 -20.67 -7.62 38.53
CA ALA A 495 -21.96 -7.97 39.13
C ALA A 495 -23.03 -8.43 38.11
N GLY A 496 -22.64 -9.28 37.14
CA GLY A 496 -23.52 -9.79 36.08
C GLY A 496 -23.47 -8.96 34.78
N THR A 497 -22.74 -7.84 34.74
CA THR A 497 -22.58 -7.02 33.56
C THR A 497 -21.18 -7.22 32.95
N PRO A 498 -21.05 -7.66 31.68
CA PRO A 498 -19.76 -7.83 31.07
C PRO A 498 -19.09 -6.47 30.76
N VAL A 499 -17.86 -6.28 31.22
CA VAL A 499 -17.03 -5.09 31.00
C VAL A 499 -15.69 -5.52 30.37
N HIS A 500 -15.18 -4.76 29.45
CA HIS A 500 -13.97 -5.11 28.72
C HIS A 500 -12.81 -4.17 29.08
N LEU A 501 -11.70 -4.75 29.52
CA LEU A 501 -10.48 -4.04 29.84
C LEU A 501 -9.40 -4.31 28.77
N ALA A 502 -8.95 -3.28 28.08
CA ALA A 502 -7.91 -3.36 27.07
C ALA A 502 -6.57 -2.81 27.58
N ALA A 503 -5.48 -3.57 27.40
CA ALA A 503 -4.12 -3.14 27.70
C ALA A 503 -3.08 -3.93 26.87
N ALA A 504 -1.81 -3.51 26.94
CA ALA A 504 -0.70 -4.31 26.40
C ALA A 504 -0.63 -5.67 27.13
N PRO A 505 -0.23 -6.77 26.48
CA PRO A 505 -0.32 -8.11 27.10
C PRO A 505 0.37 -8.23 28.46
N ALA A 506 1.57 -7.63 28.63
CA ALA A 506 2.31 -7.65 29.89
C ALA A 506 1.61 -6.84 31.00
N ASP A 507 1.14 -5.62 30.64
CA ASP A 507 0.43 -4.72 31.54
C ASP A 507 -0.91 -5.31 31.95
N LEU A 508 -1.64 -5.90 31.00
CA LEU A 508 -2.92 -6.58 31.25
C LEU A 508 -2.73 -7.72 32.26
N ALA A 509 -1.73 -8.56 32.05
CA ALA A 509 -1.44 -9.67 32.98
C ALA A 509 -1.08 -9.17 34.38
N ARG A 510 -0.40 -8.03 34.51
CA ARG A 510 -0.09 -7.39 35.80
C ARG A 510 -1.35 -6.84 36.46
N ILE A 511 -2.17 -6.10 35.70
CA ILE A 511 -3.43 -5.53 36.20
C ILE A 511 -4.35 -6.65 36.71
N LEU A 512 -4.53 -7.72 35.91
CA LEU A 512 -5.40 -8.83 36.30
C LEU A 512 -4.92 -9.56 37.55
N ARG A 513 -3.62 -9.72 37.75
CA ARG A 513 -3.04 -10.28 38.99
C ARG A 513 -3.36 -9.42 40.20
N GLU A 514 -3.15 -8.10 40.10
CA GLU A 514 -3.43 -7.16 41.20
C GLU A 514 -4.92 -7.08 41.54
N LEU A 515 -5.79 -7.07 40.50
CA LEU A 515 -7.24 -7.14 40.71
C LEU A 515 -7.66 -8.44 41.40
N SER A 516 -7.00 -9.56 41.07
CA SER A 516 -7.30 -10.85 41.70
C SER A 516 -6.75 -10.93 43.12
N ALA A 517 -5.56 -10.37 43.39
CA ALA A 517 -4.98 -10.31 44.74
C ALA A 517 -5.76 -9.42 45.70
N ALA A 518 -6.21 -8.24 45.25
CA ALA A 518 -6.98 -7.31 46.03
C ALA A 518 -8.40 -7.82 46.37
N ARG A 519 -8.86 -8.91 45.71
CA ARG A 519 -10.14 -9.57 45.99
C ARG A 519 -10.05 -10.60 47.12
N GLN A 520 -8.86 -11.18 47.36
CA GLN A 520 -8.70 -12.14 48.44
C GLN A 520 -8.67 -11.37 49.78
N PRO A 521 -9.55 -11.63 50.74
CA PRO A 521 -9.46 -11.03 52.06
C PRO A 521 -8.14 -11.47 52.71
N ASP A 522 -7.47 -10.52 53.33
CA ASP A 522 -6.17 -10.70 54.01
C ASP A 522 -6.29 -11.83 55.06
N PRO A 523 -5.59 -12.97 54.97
CA PRO A 523 -5.69 -14.08 55.90
C PRO A 523 -5.09 -13.78 57.27
N GLN A 524 -4.64 -12.56 57.55
CA GLN A 524 -3.98 -12.18 58.81
C GLN A 524 -4.83 -11.31 59.74
N GLY A 525 -6.13 -11.26 59.57
CA GLY A 525 -7.07 -10.51 60.41
C GLY A 525 -7.95 -11.41 61.28
N SER A 526 -7.38 -12.33 62.07
CA SER A 526 -8.12 -13.02 63.16
C SER A 526 -7.22 -13.20 64.37
#